data_4d1c7c6ffc99717aaac0b5d6d67010a5
#
_entry.id   4d1c7c6ffc99717aaac0b5d6d67010a5
#
_cell.length_a   1.000
_cell.length_b   1.000
_cell.length_c   1.000
_cell.angle_alpha   90.00
_cell.angle_beta   90.00
_cell.angle_gamma   90.00
#
_symmetry.space_group_name_H-M   'P 1'
#
loop_
_entity.id
_entity.type
_entity.pdbx_description
1 polymer ?
#
loop_
_entity_poly.entity_id
_entity_poly.type
_entity_poly.pdbx_seq_one_letter_code
_entity_poly.pdbx_strand_id
1 'polypeptide(L)'
;MFYDCMKLSFFFSSEALFASLPRTQRGQPLVLGGDPKGKNFLYTHGNSVIIRNIENPEIAETYTEHSCQVNVAKYSPSGFYIASADQSGKVRIWDTVNKEHICKIELQPFAGPIKDLAWSPDNQRMVVVGEGREWYTIFVMFFIEQEFIYLPILNSSFGHVFLVDTGTSNGTIGGPSKPINSCDFRPARPFKIIAGSEDNSVTVFEGPPFKWKMTKTEHQRFVQSVRYSPNGDHFATGGFDGKIFVYDGKTSDLIGELGSPAHNGGVYAVSWSPDSKTLLSASGDKTCKTWDVATMSLITEFPMGTAIEDQQVSCLWQGKHMLSVSLAGYISYLDPANPSKPLRVIKGHNKPITVMTVNKNRDTVFTGSHDGYITSWDVATGESNRIGGVGHGNQMNGMVTLGESIFTCGIDNAIKEVNIMTKSFTNTNIKLASQPRGLAGNGTTLIVPCEKEIAVIQDGRQVSSVSVNFEPSCASMNGHHPDVAVGGTTDHKLHVYILHNGNLTPRMELDHSGPITDCAFSPDNQYLAVADANRLVTLYGLPSYEVASKEVWGYHTAKVNCVAWSPDSTLLASGSLDTSIIVWSVEKPNKRLIIKNAHPQSQITGIAWLDNNTIVSVGQDCNSRYWDIRNFP
;
A
#
# COMPACT_ATOMS: atom_id res chain seq x y z
N MET A 1 4.80 -1.47 41.07
CA MET A 1 4.19 -2.21 39.95
C MET A 1 3.83 -1.30 38.75
N PHE A 2 4.22 0.00 38.73
CA PHE A 2 4.04 0.94 37.60
C PHE A 2 5.39 1.39 36.97
N TYR A 3 6.52 0.91 37.49
CA TYR A 3 7.85 1.34 37.02
C TYR A 3 8.51 0.36 36.03
N ASP A 4 7.97 -0.84 35.86
CA ASP A 4 8.53 -1.83 34.92
C ASP A 4 7.97 -1.79 33.49
N CYS A 5 6.89 -1.03 33.24
CA CYS A 5 6.33 -0.88 31.87
C CYS A 5 7.10 0.09 30.98
N MET A 6 7.97 0.93 31.52
CA MET A 6 8.74 1.93 30.73
C MET A 6 10.10 1.45 30.23
N LYS A 7 10.57 0.24 30.60
CA LYS A 7 11.89 -0.27 30.18
C LYS A 7 11.86 -1.28 29.02
N LEU A 8 10.70 -1.61 28.48
CA LEU A 8 10.56 -2.64 27.41
C LEU A 8 10.52 -2.08 25.97
N SER A 9 10.73 -0.79 25.75
CA SER A 9 10.59 -0.16 24.43
C SER A 9 11.90 -0.04 23.63
N PHE A 10 12.99 -0.70 24.01
CA PHE A 10 14.31 -0.48 23.39
C PHE A 10 14.96 -1.72 22.74
N PHE A 11 14.23 -2.83 22.55
CA PHE A 11 14.84 -4.08 22.08
C PHE A 11 14.72 -4.37 20.59
N PHE A 12 14.01 -3.55 19.82
CA PHE A 12 13.89 -3.73 18.38
C PHE A 12 13.87 -2.37 17.66
N SER A 13 14.39 -2.33 16.45
CA SER A 13 14.25 -1.21 15.53
C SER A 13 13.74 -1.72 14.19
N SER A 14 12.85 -0.95 13.56
CA SER A 14 12.55 -1.15 12.15
C SER A 14 13.75 -0.66 11.34
N GLU A 15 14.50 -1.57 10.72
CA GLU A 15 15.70 -1.22 9.93
C GLU A 15 15.35 -0.68 8.55
N ALA A 16 14.38 -1.25 7.88
CA ALA A 16 13.95 -0.81 6.56
C ALA A 16 12.46 -1.10 6.30
N LEU A 17 11.87 -0.26 5.49
CA LEU A 17 10.51 -0.38 5.01
C LEU A 17 10.51 -0.45 3.48
N PHE A 18 10.13 -1.58 2.91
CA PHE A 18 9.79 -1.70 1.49
C PHE A 18 8.33 -1.33 1.32
N ALA A 19 8.11 -0.05 1.09
CA ALA A 19 6.79 0.54 1.11
C ALA A 19 5.97 0.15 -0.13
N SER A 20 4.67 -0.02 0.09
CA SER A 20 3.66 -0.22 -0.94
C SER A 20 3.69 0.88 -2.00
N LEU A 21 3.19 0.56 -3.19
CA LEU A 21 2.97 1.53 -4.25
C LEU A 21 1.70 2.36 -4.01
N PRO A 22 1.54 3.51 -4.69
CA PRO A 22 0.30 4.28 -4.64
C PRO A 22 -0.91 3.42 -5.00
N ARG A 23 -2.00 3.59 -4.25
CA ARG A 23 -3.27 2.96 -4.60
C ARG A 23 -3.92 3.75 -5.72
N THR A 24 -4.00 3.15 -6.87
CA THR A 24 -4.55 3.74 -8.09
C THR A 24 -5.94 3.18 -8.40
N GLN A 25 -6.77 3.99 -9.04
CA GLN A 25 -8.07 3.59 -9.54
C GLN A 25 -8.31 4.21 -10.91
N ARG A 26 -8.76 3.40 -11.86
CA ARG A 26 -9.06 3.88 -13.21
C ARG A 26 -10.16 4.95 -13.17
N GLY A 27 -9.92 6.06 -13.87
CA GLY A 27 -10.86 7.18 -13.92
C GLY A 27 -10.71 8.20 -12.79
N GLN A 28 -9.84 7.96 -11.80
CA GLN A 28 -9.58 8.88 -10.70
C GLN A 28 -8.13 9.39 -10.75
N PRO A 29 -7.93 10.71 -10.59
CA PRO A 29 -6.59 11.26 -10.44
C PRO A 29 -6.00 10.87 -9.08
N LEU A 30 -4.69 10.68 -9.05
CA LEU A 30 -3.91 10.52 -7.83
C LEU A 30 -3.14 11.81 -7.55
N VAL A 31 -3.02 12.21 -6.29
CA VAL A 31 -2.22 13.36 -5.92
C VAL A 31 -0.86 12.91 -5.39
N LEU A 32 0.22 13.34 -6.04
CA LEU A 32 1.57 13.30 -5.50
C LEU A 32 1.86 14.62 -4.79
N GLY A 33 2.32 14.55 -3.54
CA GLY A 33 2.73 15.73 -2.78
C GLY A 33 4.24 15.93 -2.85
N GLY A 34 4.67 17.10 -3.34
CA GLY A 34 6.08 17.49 -3.39
C GLY A 34 6.52 18.15 -2.08
N ASP A 35 7.73 17.87 -1.62
CA ASP A 35 8.37 18.53 -0.48
C ASP A 35 8.93 19.89 -0.91
N PRO A 36 8.53 21.01 -0.31
CA PRO A 36 9.11 22.33 -0.61
C PRO A 36 10.62 22.40 -0.40
N LYS A 37 11.18 21.53 0.44
CA LYS A 37 12.64 21.41 0.66
C LYS A 37 13.33 20.56 -0.41
N GLY A 38 12.57 19.98 -1.34
CA GLY A 38 13.08 19.20 -2.47
C GLY A 38 13.63 17.80 -2.12
N LYS A 39 13.51 17.35 -0.87
CA LYS A 39 14.13 16.09 -0.41
C LYS A 39 13.23 14.88 -0.59
N ASN A 40 11.93 15.04 -0.36
CA ASN A 40 10.98 13.95 -0.31
C ASN A 40 9.79 14.19 -1.23
N PHE A 41 9.09 13.14 -1.56
CA PHE A 41 7.74 13.19 -2.13
C PHE A 41 6.84 12.24 -1.36
N LEU A 42 5.54 12.43 -1.44
CA LEU A 42 4.59 11.59 -0.73
C LEU A 42 3.40 11.19 -1.60
N TYR A 43 2.76 10.11 -1.21
CA TYR A 43 1.53 9.59 -1.80
C TYR A 43 0.74 8.77 -0.77
N THR A 44 -0.47 8.39 -1.13
CA THR A 44 -1.37 7.67 -0.24
C THR A 44 -1.53 6.20 -0.67
N HIS A 45 -1.63 5.32 0.31
CA HIS A 45 -1.97 3.92 0.13
C HIS A 45 -2.83 3.41 1.29
N GLY A 46 -4.07 2.97 1.00
CA GLY A 46 -5.00 2.55 2.05
C GLY A 46 -5.18 3.64 3.11
N ASN A 47 -4.97 3.32 4.38
CA ASN A 47 -5.08 4.24 5.51
C ASN A 47 -3.76 4.98 5.81
N SER A 48 -2.75 4.81 4.97
CA SER A 48 -1.40 5.31 5.20
C SER A 48 -1.00 6.39 4.22
N VAL A 49 -0.15 7.30 4.68
CA VAL A 49 0.64 8.22 3.84
C VAL A 49 2.06 7.71 3.81
N ILE A 50 2.63 7.57 2.63
CA ILE A 50 3.99 7.11 2.42
C ILE A 50 4.83 8.29 1.95
N ILE A 51 5.96 8.49 2.63
CA ILE A 51 6.95 9.53 2.33
C ILE A 51 8.19 8.81 1.82
N ARG A 52 8.68 9.19 0.63
CA ARG A 52 9.91 8.64 0.07
C ARG A 52 10.93 9.74 -0.18
N ASN A 53 12.19 9.41 0.05
CA ASN A 53 13.27 10.27 -0.38
C ASN A 53 13.34 10.28 -1.92
N ILE A 54 13.47 11.47 -2.53
CA ILE A 54 13.41 11.59 -4.00
C ILE A 54 14.69 11.08 -4.69
N GLU A 55 15.85 11.19 -4.05
CA GLU A 55 17.12 10.66 -4.58
C GLU A 55 17.27 9.16 -4.29
N ASN A 56 16.90 8.72 -3.08
CA ASN A 56 16.96 7.35 -2.62
C ASN A 56 15.56 6.83 -2.24
N PRO A 57 14.71 6.50 -3.21
CA PRO A 57 13.29 6.18 -2.96
C PRO A 57 13.07 4.85 -2.25
N GLU A 58 14.11 4.06 -2.02
CA GLU A 58 14.09 2.88 -1.16
C GLU A 58 13.89 3.26 0.31
N ILE A 59 14.36 4.46 0.70
CA ILE A 59 14.12 5.02 2.04
C ILE A 59 12.69 5.56 2.07
N ALA A 60 11.86 4.94 2.89
CA ALA A 60 10.47 5.33 3.05
C ALA A 60 10.07 5.41 4.52
N GLU A 61 9.17 6.35 4.83
CA GLU A 61 8.52 6.51 6.12
C GLU A 61 7.00 6.42 5.92
N THR A 62 6.26 6.06 6.96
CA THR A 62 4.81 5.93 6.88
C THR A 62 4.12 6.61 8.04
N TYR A 63 3.02 7.30 7.73
CA TYR A 63 2.05 7.79 8.71
C TYR A 63 0.77 6.98 8.61
N THR A 64 0.29 6.37 9.70
CA THR A 64 -0.75 5.33 9.70
C THR A 64 -1.92 5.59 10.65
N GLU A 65 -2.08 6.82 11.12
CA GLU A 65 -3.06 7.16 12.14
C GLU A 65 -4.51 7.33 11.62
N HIS A 66 -4.73 7.33 10.29
CA HIS A 66 -6.07 7.39 9.74
C HIS A 66 -6.82 6.07 9.94
N SER A 67 -8.09 6.14 10.32
CA SER A 67 -8.97 4.96 10.45
C SER A 67 -9.62 4.55 9.12
N CYS A 68 -9.65 5.45 8.15
CA CYS A 68 -10.22 5.26 6.82
C CYS A 68 -9.19 5.49 5.73
N GLN A 69 -9.53 5.11 4.49
CA GLN A 69 -8.66 5.33 3.33
C GLN A 69 -8.31 6.82 3.18
N VAL A 70 -7.02 7.10 3.11
CA VAL A 70 -6.48 8.44 2.81
C VAL A 70 -6.50 8.65 1.30
N ASN A 71 -7.09 9.76 0.86
CA ASN A 71 -7.21 10.09 -0.56
C ASN A 71 -6.13 11.08 -1.01
N VAL A 72 -5.71 11.98 -0.14
CA VAL A 72 -4.77 13.05 -0.46
C VAL A 72 -3.89 13.40 0.73
N ALA A 73 -2.63 13.73 0.44
CA ALA A 73 -1.72 14.34 1.40
C ALA A 73 -0.83 15.36 0.71
N LYS A 74 -0.53 16.48 1.37
CA LYS A 74 0.36 17.53 0.84
C LYS A 74 1.18 18.18 1.96
N TYR A 75 2.42 18.51 1.64
CA TYR A 75 3.27 19.34 2.51
C TYR A 75 2.71 20.74 2.66
N SER A 76 2.89 21.32 3.84
CA SER A 76 2.73 22.75 4.03
C SER A 76 3.82 23.52 3.25
N PRO A 77 3.60 24.78 2.83
CA PRO A 77 4.61 25.59 2.15
C PRO A 77 5.92 25.74 2.93
N SER A 78 5.87 25.69 4.26
CA SER A 78 7.07 25.70 5.12
C SER A 78 7.84 24.37 5.13
N GLY A 79 7.22 23.26 4.70
CA GLY A 79 7.79 21.91 4.76
C GLY A 79 7.92 21.35 6.18
N PHE A 80 7.30 21.96 7.21
CA PHE A 80 7.33 21.46 8.59
C PHE A 80 6.12 20.58 8.93
N TYR A 81 5.06 20.69 8.17
CA TYR A 81 3.82 19.94 8.37
C TYR A 81 3.38 19.25 7.09
N ILE A 82 2.64 18.16 7.27
CA ILE A 82 1.87 17.51 6.21
C ILE A 82 0.41 17.52 6.65
N ALA A 83 -0.48 17.84 5.72
CA ALA A 83 -1.90 17.60 5.88
C ALA A 83 -2.30 16.40 5.06
N SER A 84 -3.05 15.50 5.67
CA SER A 84 -3.64 14.33 5.01
C SER A 84 -5.15 14.29 5.25
N ALA A 85 -5.90 13.87 4.24
CA ALA A 85 -7.36 13.83 4.29
C ALA A 85 -7.91 12.51 3.77
N ASP A 86 -8.97 12.02 4.41
CA ASP A 86 -9.50 10.70 4.19
C ASP A 86 -10.92 10.66 3.62
N GLN A 87 -11.40 9.45 3.38
CA GLN A 87 -12.70 9.18 2.80
C GLN A 87 -13.88 9.54 3.74
N SER A 88 -13.64 9.66 5.04
CA SER A 88 -14.66 10.10 6.01
C SER A 88 -14.82 11.62 6.06
N GLY A 89 -13.92 12.37 5.44
CA GLY A 89 -13.88 13.83 5.49
C GLY A 89 -13.00 14.39 6.62
N LYS A 90 -12.23 13.55 7.28
CA LYS A 90 -11.30 13.93 8.33
C LYS A 90 -10.00 14.43 7.75
N VAL A 91 -9.46 15.52 8.31
CA VAL A 91 -8.15 16.09 7.99
C VAL A 91 -7.27 15.98 9.22
N ARG A 92 -6.05 15.46 9.02
CA ARG A 92 -5.01 15.42 10.05
C ARG A 92 -3.81 16.24 9.60
N ILE A 93 -3.29 17.06 10.51
CA ILE A 93 -2.08 17.86 10.30
C ILE A 93 -1.04 17.37 11.29
N TRP A 94 0.11 16.94 10.78
CA TRP A 94 1.16 16.30 11.55
C TRP A 94 2.55 16.79 11.12
N ASP A 95 3.52 16.64 12.02
CA ASP A 95 4.87 17.16 11.80
C ASP A 95 5.74 16.24 10.93
N THR A 96 6.74 16.84 10.30
CA THR A 96 7.73 16.13 9.46
C THR A 96 9.08 15.99 10.15
N VAL A 97 9.23 16.49 11.38
CA VAL A 97 10.51 16.56 12.08
C VAL A 97 10.78 15.32 12.91
N ASN A 98 9.75 14.84 13.61
CA ASN A 98 9.84 13.66 14.44
C ASN A 98 9.55 12.40 13.59
N LYS A 99 10.29 11.32 13.86
CA LYS A 99 10.06 10.01 13.20
C LYS A 99 8.68 9.42 13.50
N GLU A 100 8.11 9.75 14.65
CA GLU A 100 6.76 9.34 15.06
C GLU A 100 5.66 10.12 14.33
N HIS A 101 6.00 11.20 13.60
CA HIS A 101 5.03 12.03 12.88
C HIS A 101 3.84 12.45 13.73
N ILE A 102 4.09 13.20 14.79
CA ILE A 102 3.08 13.55 15.79
C ILE A 102 1.94 14.36 15.18
N CYS A 103 0.71 13.89 15.33
CA CYS A 103 -0.48 14.63 14.94
C CYS A 103 -0.62 15.89 15.81
N LYS A 104 -0.72 17.05 15.18
CA LYS A 104 -0.90 18.36 15.86
C LYS A 104 -2.36 18.74 15.92
N ILE A 105 -3.10 18.50 14.83
CA ILE A 105 -4.49 18.93 14.70
C ILE A 105 -5.26 17.85 13.93
N GLU A 106 -6.45 17.54 14.43
CA GLU A 106 -7.44 16.72 13.76
C GLU A 106 -8.72 17.53 13.58
N LEU A 107 -9.22 17.62 12.37
CA LEU A 107 -10.42 18.38 12.00
C LEU A 107 -11.36 17.51 11.19
N GLN A 108 -12.67 17.78 11.30
CA GLN A 108 -13.72 17.17 10.49
C GLN A 108 -14.49 18.27 9.73
N PRO A 109 -13.85 18.97 8.75
CA PRO A 109 -14.51 20.09 8.05
C PRO A 109 -15.61 19.65 7.09
N PHE A 110 -15.73 18.35 6.83
CA PHE A 110 -16.46 17.85 5.69
C PHE A 110 -17.11 16.48 6.00
N ALA A 111 -18.30 16.22 5.47
CA ALA A 111 -18.97 14.93 5.61
C ALA A 111 -18.92 14.18 4.28
N GLY A 112 -17.90 13.34 4.10
CA GLY A 112 -17.70 12.53 2.92
C GLY A 112 -16.28 12.62 2.35
N PRO A 113 -15.99 11.93 1.24
CA PRO A 113 -14.64 11.83 0.71
C PRO A 113 -14.03 13.17 0.33
N ILE A 114 -12.88 13.51 0.92
CA ILE A 114 -12.05 14.61 0.46
C ILE A 114 -11.19 14.07 -0.69
N LYS A 115 -11.22 14.78 -1.84
CA LYS A 115 -10.47 14.41 -3.05
C LYS A 115 -9.15 15.17 -3.19
N ASP A 116 -9.13 16.45 -2.82
CA ASP A 116 -7.93 17.29 -2.87
C ASP A 116 -7.94 18.31 -1.73
N LEU A 117 -6.75 18.79 -1.38
CA LEU A 117 -6.55 19.87 -0.41
C LEU A 117 -5.43 20.80 -0.88
N ALA A 118 -5.46 22.05 -0.43
CA ALA A 118 -4.35 22.97 -0.69
C ALA A 118 -4.14 23.91 0.48
N TRP A 119 -2.86 24.21 0.74
CA TRP A 119 -2.41 25.15 1.76
C TRP A 119 -2.34 26.58 1.18
N SER A 120 -2.69 27.56 1.99
CA SER A 120 -2.35 28.94 1.65
C SER A 120 -0.84 29.17 1.81
N PRO A 121 -0.25 30.10 1.02
CA PRO A 121 1.20 30.35 1.05
C PRO A 121 1.73 30.81 2.41
N ASP A 122 0.86 31.40 3.24
CA ASP A 122 1.17 31.87 4.59
C ASP A 122 1.08 30.78 5.67
N ASN A 123 0.80 29.54 5.29
CA ASN A 123 0.52 28.38 6.17
C ASN A 123 -0.67 28.55 7.13
N GLN A 124 -1.46 29.62 7.02
CA GLN A 124 -2.53 29.92 7.97
C GLN A 124 -3.87 29.28 7.59
N ARG A 125 -4.08 28.98 6.31
CA ARG A 125 -5.38 28.51 5.80
C ARG A 125 -5.22 27.26 4.96
N MET A 126 -6.28 26.50 4.92
CA MET A 126 -6.39 25.31 4.08
C MET A 126 -7.74 25.28 3.40
N VAL A 127 -7.77 24.87 2.15
CA VAL A 127 -8.98 24.49 1.43
C VAL A 127 -9.01 22.99 1.26
N VAL A 128 -10.17 22.39 1.47
CA VAL A 128 -10.46 20.99 1.19
C VAL A 128 -11.66 20.90 0.27
N VAL A 129 -11.61 19.97 -0.68
CA VAL A 129 -12.68 19.76 -1.68
C VAL A 129 -12.95 18.28 -1.89
N GLY A 130 -14.17 17.92 -2.29
CA GLY A 130 -14.54 16.53 -2.52
C GLY A 130 -16.01 16.30 -2.84
N GLU A 131 -16.56 15.18 -2.36
CA GLU A 131 -17.94 14.74 -2.63
C GLU A 131 -18.91 14.98 -1.47
N GLY A 132 -18.41 15.43 -0.33
CA GLY A 132 -19.21 15.57 0.88
C GLY A 132 -20.08 16.82 0.91
N ARG A 133 -20.91 16.88 1.94
CA ARG A 133 -21.70 18.06 2.31
C ARG A 133 -21.14 18.62 3.60
N GLU A 134 -21.26 19.92 3.82
CA GLU A 134 -20.85 20.52 5.09
C GLU A 134 -21.66 19.94 6.26
N TRP A 135 -20.96 19.68 7.38
CA TRP A 135 -21.56 19.18 8.62
C TRP A 135 -22.33 20.25 9.40
N TYR A 136 -22.38 21.50 8.93
CA TYR A 136 -23.11 22.53 9.64
C TYR A 136 -24.60 22.37 9.41
N THR A 137 -25.26 21.62 10.27
CA THR A 137 -26.69 21.78 10.54
C THR A 137 -26.82 23.12 11.30
N ILE A 138 -27.05 24.20 10.57
CA ILE A 138 -27.51 25.44 11.22
C ILE A 138 -28.90 25.13 11.71
N PHE A 139 -29.05 24.86 13.00
CA PHE A 139 -30.34 24.82 13.64
C PHE A 139 -30.86 26.26 13.71
N VAL A 140 -31.60 26.68 12.70
CA VAL A 140 -32.36 27.89 12.79
C VAL A 140 -33.65 27.54 13.55
N MET A 141 -33.70 27.89 14.83
CA MET A 141 -34.92 27.79 15.62
C MET A 141 -35.89 28.89 15.17
N PHE A 142 -36.90 28.52 14.43
CA PHE A 142 -38.07 29.36 14.22
C PHE A 142 -39.11 28.99 15.28
N PHE A 143 -39.46 29.96 16.13
CA PHE A 143 -40.65 29.87 17.00
C PHE A 143 -41.87 30.27 16.16
N ILE A 144 -42.65 29.30 15.75
CA ILE A 144 -43.98 29.52 15.21
C ILE A 144 -44.94 28.66 16.05
N GLU A 145 -45.79 29.30 16.81
CA GLU A 145 -46.94 28.73 17.53
C GLU A 145 -46.68 27.41 18.30
N GLN A 146 -45.73 27.42 19.25
CA GLN A 146 -45.44 26.30 20.18
C GLN A 146 -44.97 24.96 19.57
N GLU A 147 -44.69 24.89 18.30
CA GLU A 147 -44.08 23.70 17.69
C GLU A 147 -42.66 23.99 17.17
N PHE A 148 -41.74 22.98 17.42
CA PHE A 148 -40.36 23.04 16.91
C PHE A 148 -40.30 22.46 15.49
N ILE A 149 -40.13 23.29 14.47
CA ILE A 149 -39.88 22.83 13.10
C ILE A 149 -38.38 22.85 12.86
N TYR A 150 -37.80 21.69 12.72
CA TYR A 150 -36.42 21.52 12.28
C TYR A 150 -36.37 21.49 10.74
N LEU A 151 -35.94 22.56 10.11
CA LEU A 151 -35.64 22.58 8.68
C LEU A 151 -34.11 22.47 8.51
N PRO A 152 -33.61 21.36 8.00
CA PRO A 152 -32.20 21.28 7.60
C PRO A 152 -32.00 22.14 6.36
N ILE A 153 -31.29 23.26 6.50
CA ILE A 153 -30.82 24.00 5.34
C ILE A 153 -29.61 23.25 4.81
N LEU A 154 -29.82 22.48 3.75
CA LEU A 154 -28.78 21.77 3.02
C LEU A 154 -28.03 22.77 2.14
N ASN A 155 -26.94 23.36 2.62
CA ASN A 155 -25.98 24.02 1.76
C ASN A 155 -25.19 22.97 1.00
N SER A 156 -25.30 22.97 -0.34
CA SER A 156 -24.59 22.06 -1.22
C SER A 156 -23.22 22.65 -1.59
N SER A 157 -22.33 22.79 -0.60
CA SER A 157 -20.93 23.15 -0.90
C SER A 157 -20.07 21.90 -0.98
N PHE A 158 -19.25 21.78 -2.00
CA PHE A 158 -18.34 20.67 -2.22
C PHE A 158 -16.91 20.97 -1.71
N GLY A 159 -16.74 22.01 -0.90
CA GLY A 159 -15.48 22.35 -0.30
C GLY A 159 -15.58 23.40 0.79
N HIS A 160 -14.56 23.45 1.63
CA HIS A 160 -14.48 24.31 2.79
C HIS A 160 -13.09 24.92 2.95
N VAL A 161 -13.05 26.21 3.34
CA VAL A 161 -11.81 26.92 3.70
C VAL A 161 -11.81 27.17 5.21
N PHE A 162 -10.74 26.85 5.88
CA PHE A 162 -10.61 27.04 7.33
C PHE A 162 -9.23 27.54 7.73
N LEU A 163 -9.16 28.14 8.92
CA LEU A 163 -7.90 28.47 9.59
C LEU A 163 -7.28 27.19 10.17
N VAL A 164 -6.01 26.96 9.90
CA VAL A 164 -5.32 25.71 10.26
C VAL A 164 -5.25 25.54 11.78
N ASP A 165 -4.91 26.61 12.52
CA ASP A 165 -4.67 26.52 13.96
C ASP A 165 -5.95 26.31 14.79
N THR A 166 -7.09 26.82 14.33
CA THR A 166 -8.34 26.82 15.08
C THR A 166 -9.46 25.99 14.47
N GLY A 167 -9.32 25.57 13.21
CA GLY A 167 -10.39 24.94 12.44
C GLY A 167 -11.54 25.87 12.07
N THR A 168 -11.42 27.17 12.39
CA THR A 168 -12.49 28.15 12.15
C THR A 168 -12.73 28.37 10.68
N SER A 169 -14.00 28.37 10.27
CA SER A 169 -14.41 28.60 8.87
C SER A 169 -13.91 29.96 8.36
N ASN A 170 -13.36 29.95 7.16
CA ASN A 170 -12.88 31.14 6.44
C ASN A 170 -13.51 31.26 5.05
N GLY A 171 -14.55 30.49 4.77
CA GLY A 171 -15.32 30.49 3.55
C GLY A 171 -15.71 29.10 3.05
N THR A 172 -16.69 29.05 2.20
CA THR A 172 -17.20 27.81 1.58
C THR A 172 -16.99 27.84 0.07
N ILE A 173 -16.67 26.68 -0.48
CA ILE A 173 -16.50 26.49 -1.93
C ILE A 173 -17.84 26.05 -2.51
N GLY A 174 -18.70 27.03 -2.76
CA GLY A 174 -20.01 26.85 -3.40
C GLY A 174 -19.97 27.27 -4.87
N GLY A 175 -20.97 26.90 -5.66
CA GLY A 175 -21.11 27.25 -7.08
C GLY A 175 -21.06 26.05 -8.02
N PRO A 176 -20.08 25.14 -7.94
CA PRO A 176 -20.12 23.90 -8.71
C PRO A 176 -21.37 23.07 -8.39
N SER A 177 -21.95 22.44 -9.42
CA SER A 177 -23.15 21.60 -9.28
C SER A 177 -22.84 20.13 -9.01
N LYS A 178 -21.57 19.73 -9.11
CA LYS A 178 -21.06 18.38 -8.91
C LYS A 178 -19.79 18.38 -8.04
N PRO A 179 -19.33 17.21 -7.56
CA PRO A 179 -18.11 17.08 -6.78
C PRO A 179 -16.90 17.76 -7.41
N ILE A 180 -16.04 18.29 -6.55
CA ILE A 180 -14.80 18.93 -6.94
C ILE A 180 -13.67 17.91 -6.84
N ASN A 181 -12.90 17.75 -7.92
CA ASN A 181 -11.80 16.78 -8.00
C ASN A 181 -10.45 17.35 -7.58
N SER A 182 -10.24 18.65 -7.79
CA SER A 182 -8.94 19.28 -7.55
C SER A 182 -9.08 20.74 -7.16
N CYS A 183 -8.19 21.22 -6.29
CA CYS A 183 -8.11 22.60 -5.88
C CYS A 183 -6.66 23.05 -5.70
N ASP A 184 -6.43 24.37 -5.82
CA ASP A 184 -5.13 24.94 -5.53
C ASP A 184 -5.25 26.39 -5.05
N PHE A 185 -4.25 26.83 -4.25
CA PHE A 185 -4.10 28.21 -3.80
C PHE A 185 -3.10 28.94 -4.69
N ARG A 186 -3.41 30.17 -5.02
CA ARG A 186 -2.45 31.06 -5.67
C ARG A 186 -1.30 31.37 -4.69
N PRO A 187 -0.04 31.12 -5.04
CA PRO A 187 1.11 31.32 -4.13
C PRO A 187 1.45 32.80 -3.90
N ALA A 188 0.85 33.73 -4.65
CA ALA A 188 1.09 35.17 -4.54
C ALA A 188 -0.20 35.94 -4.23
N ARG A 189 -0.11 37.15 -3.67
CA ARG A 189 -1.27 38.05 -3.48
C ARG A 189 -1.73 38.66 -4.81
N PRO A 190 -3.03 38.94 -4.98
CA PRO A 190 -4.14 38.62 -4.09
C PRO A 190 -4.35 37.11 -3.99
N PHE A 191 -4.76 36.63 -2.78
CA PHE A 191 -5.04 35.22 -2.58
C PHE A 191 -6.28 34.79 -3.35
N LYS A 192 -6.14 33.75 -4.14
CA LYS A 192 -7.21 33.12 -4.89
C LYS A 192 -7.18 31.61 -4.70
N ILE A 193 -8.34 30.99 -4.83
CA ILE A 193 -8.50 29.54 -4.90
C ILE A 193 -9.11 29.21 -6.25
N ILE A 194 -8.60 28.17 -6.90
CA ILE A 194 -9.20 27.55 -8.06
C ILE A 194 -9.70 26.17 -7.70
N ALA A 195 -10.84 25.77 -8.24
CA ALA A 195 -11.47 24.48 -8.02
C ALA A 195 -12.00 23.92 -9.34
N GLY A 196 -11.59 22.70 -9.68
CA GLY A 196 -12.02 21.98 -10.88
C GLY A 196 -13.04 20.88 -10.53
N SER A 197 -14.17 20.87 -11.21
CA SER A 197 -15.34 20.06 -10.87
C SER A 197 -15.73 19.06 -11.97
N GLU A 198 -16.52 18.05 -11.57
CA GLU A 198 -17.17 17.08 -12.47
C GLU A 198 -18.33 17.67 -13.28
N ASP A 199 -18.69 18.93 -13.03
CA ASP A 199 -19.63 19.68 -13.88
C ASP A 199 -18.95 20.35 -15.09
N ASN A 200 -17.69 20.02 -15.34
CA ASN A 200 -16.83 20.53 -16.41
C ASN A 200 -16.38 22.00 -16.21
N SER A 201 -16.64 22.56 -15.04
CA SER A 201 -16.29 23.95 -14.73
C SER A 201 -15.02 24.07 -13.89
N VAL A 202 -14.37 25.23 -14.03
CA VAL A 202 -13.32 25.69 -13.11
C VAL A 202 -13.82 26.95 -12.44
N THR A 203 -13.93 26.93 -11.12
CA THR A 203 -14.45 28.05 -10.34
C THR A 203 -13.31 28.75 -9.61
N VAL A 204 -13.31 30.08 -9.65
CA VAL A 204 -12.31 30.94 -9.02
C VAL A 204 -12.94 31.67 -7.85
N PHE A 205 -12.26 31.62 -6.69
CA PHE A 205 -12.63 32.32 -5.47
C PHE A 205 -11.55 33.33 -5.10
N GLU A 206 -11.95 34.44 -4.50
CA GLU A 206 -11.05 35.52 -4.06
C GLU A 206 -11.32 35.88 -2.61
N GLY A 207 -10.30 36.07 -1.80
CA GLY A 207 -10.47 36.32 -0.37
C GLY A 207 -9.19 36.70 0.37
N PRO A 208 -9.18 36.71 1.72
CA PRO A 208 -10.24 36.32 2.65
C PRO A 208 -11.32 37.38 2.92
N PRO A 209 -12.56 36.99 3.30
CA PRO A 209 -13.11 35.64 3.23
C PRO A 209 -13.31 35.21 1.77
N PHE A 210 -13.07 33.91 1.48
CA PHE A 210 -13.12 33.43 0.10
C PHE A 210 -14.55 33.38 -0.41
N LYS A 211 -14.80 34.14 -1.49
CA LYS A 211 -16.10 34.24 -2.16
C LYS A 211 -15.93 33.90 -3.63
N TRP A 212 -16.99 33.35 -4.21
CA TRP A 212 -17.08 33.11 -5.63
C TRP A 212 -16.78 34.42 -6.44
N LYS A 213 -15.94 34.31 -7.45
CA LYS A 213 -15.56 35.40 -8.35
C LYS A 213 -16.10 35.18 -9.75
N MET A 214 -15.76 34.02 -10.31
CA MET A 214 -16.15 33.65 -11.68
C MET A 214 -16.06 32.14 -11.88
N THR A 215 -16.70 31.68 -12.95
CA THR A 215 -16.65 30.29 -13.40
C THR A 215 -16.19 30.25 -14.86
N LYS A 216 -15.32 29.31 -15.18
CA LYS A 216 -14.79 29.02 -16.50
C LYS A 216 -15.38 27.70 -16.99
N THR A 217 -15.78 27.60 -18.26
CA THR A 217 -16.53 26.48 -18.84
C THR A 217 -15.94 26.00 -20.17
N GLU A 218 -14.64 26.19 -20.37
CA GLU A 218 -13.94 25.82 -21.59
C GLU A 218 -13.81 24.29 -21.75
N HIS A 219 -13.77 23.52 -20.63
CA HIS A 219 -13.77 22.08 -20.68
C HIS A 219 -15.13 21.48 -21.04
N GLN A 220 -15.10 20.40 -21.83
CA GLN A 220 -16.31 19.67 -22.25
C GLN A 220 -16.58 18.41 -21.41
N ARG A 221 -15.62 18.01 -20.57
CA ARG A 221 -15.70 16.89 -19.63
C ARG A 221 -15.08 17.28 -18.31
N PHE A 222 -15.19 16.38 -17.31
CA PHE A 222 -14.71 16.58 -15.95
C PHE A 222 -13.33 17.19 -15.89
N VAL A 223 -13.17 18.23 -15.09
CA VAL A 223 -11.87 18.80 -14.78
C VAL A 223 -11.23 17.93 -13.69
N GLN A 224 -10.07 17.35 -14.00
CA GLN A 224 -9.40 16.41 -13.11
C GLN A 224 -8.29 17.05 -12.27
N SER A 225 -7.62 18.07 -12.83
CA SER A 225 -6.50 18.70 -12.16
C SER A 225 -6.47 20.20 -12.42
N VAL A 226 -6.24 20.97 -11.38
CA VAL A 226 -6.00 22.41 -11.45
C VAL A 226 -4.78 22.77 -10.61
N ARG A 227 -3.82 23.52 -11.16
CA ARG A 227 -2.58 23.91 -10.44
C ARG A 227 -2.11 25.30 -10.84
N TYR A 228 -1.78 26.11 -9.83
CA TYR A 228 -1.06 27.38 -10.03
C TYR A 228 0.41 27.11 -10.33
N SER A 229 1.01 27.99 -11.13
CA SER A 229 2.46 28.05 -11.29
C SER A 229 3.12 28.51 -9.98
N PRO A 230 4.35 28.06 -9.66
CA PRO A 230 5.06 28.44 -8.43
C PRO A 230 5.18 29.95 -8.21
N ASN A 231 5.29 30.75 -9.28
CA ASN A 231 5.30 32.23 -9.20
C ASN A 231 3.90 32.85 -9.08
N GLY A 232 2.83 32.07 -9.29
CA GLY A 232 1.45 32.53 -9.25
C GLY A 232 0.99 33.41 -10.42
N ASP A 233 1.77 33.48 -11.50
CA ASP A 233 1.40 34.28 -12.68
C ASP A 233 0.45 33.55 -13.62
N HIS A 234 0.44 32.20 -13.57
CA HIS A 234 -0.43 31.36 -14.38
C HIS A 234 -1.12 30.27 -13.55
N PHE A 235 -2.18 29.70 -14.06
CA PHE A 235 -2.68 28.41 -13.63
C PHE A 235 -3.07 27.55 -14.83
N ALA A 236 -2.93 26.25 -14.69
CA ALA A 236 -3.28 25.27 -15.72
C ALA A 236 -4.40 24.36 -15.23
N THR A 237 -5.25 23.94 -16.15
CA THR A 237 -6.34 23.00 -15.90
C THR A 237 -6.26 21.83 -16.89
N GLY A 238 -6.42 20.61 -16.41
CA GLY A 238 -6.45 19.40 -17.22
C GLY A 238 -7.79 18.69 -17.09
N GLY A 239 -8.40 18.37 -18.23
CA GLY A 239 -9.73 17.76 -18.30
C GLY A 239 -9.73 16.33 -18.86
N PHE A 240 -10.81 15.62 -18.57
CA PHE A 240 -11.05 14.28 -19.13
C PHE A 240 -11.37 14.32 -20.64
N ASP A 241 -11.50 15.52 -21.22
CA ASP A 241 -11.61 15.80 -22.65
C ASP A 241 -10.26 15.78 -23.40
N GLY A 242 -9.14 15.54 -22.69
CA GLY A 242 -7.81 15.52 -23.26
C GLY A 242 -7.19 16.90 -23.44
N LYS A 243 -7.87 17.96 -23.00
CA LYS A 243 -7.44 19.34 -23.16
C LYS A 243 -6.72 19.87 -21.92
N ILE A 244 -5.82 20.81 -22.16
CA ILE A 244 -5.14 21.58 -21.10
C ILE A 244 -5.28 23.05 -21.46
N PHE A 245 -5.88 23.83 -20.55
CA PHE A 245 -5.99 25.27 -20.70
C PHE A 245 -5.07 25.97 -19.71
N VAL A 246 -4.49 27.09 -20.17
CA VAL A 246 -3.64 27.95 -19.35
C VAL A 246 -4.31 29.32 -19.22
N TYR A 247 -4.34 29.83 -17.99
CA TYR A 247 -4.98 31.11 -17.65
C TYR A 247 -3.99 32.02 -16.92
N ASP A 248 -4.25 33.32 -17.01
CA ASP A 248 -3.57 34.34 -16.21
C ASP A 248 -3.91 34.16 -14.71
N GLY A 249 -2.92 34.13 -13.87
CA GLY A 249 -3.12 33.89 -12.43
C GLY A 249 -3.75 35.07 -11.68
N LYS A 250 -3.65 36.29 -12.20
CA LYS A 250 -4.20 37.51 -11.59
C LYS A 250 -5.61 37.80 -12.06
N THR A 251 -5.81 37.84 -13.38
CA THR A 251 -7.11 38.20 -13.99
C THR A 251 -8.01 36.95 -14.10
N SER A 252 -7.41 35.79 -14.24
CA SER A 252 -8.07 34.51 -14.54
C SER A 252 -8.61 34.44 -15.98
N ASP A 253 -8.07 35.25 -16.89
CA ASP A 253 -8.42 35.20 -18.30
C ASP A 253 -7.72 34.04 -18.99
N LEU A 254 -8.38 33.44 -19.97
CA LEU A 254 -7.80 32.36 -20.78
C LEU A 254 -6.66 32.94 -21.63
N ILE A 255 -5.46 32.32 -21.51
CA ILE A 255 -4.31 32.64 -22.35
C ILE A 255 -4.32 31.76 -23.61
N GLY A 256 -4.56 30.45 -23.43
CA GLY A 256 -4.60 29.53 -24.56
C GLY A 256 -4.81 28.07 -24.16
N GLU A 257 -4.87 27.21 -25.20
CA GLU A 257 -4.93 25.74 -25.10
C GLU A 257 -3.57 25.17 -25.49
N LEU A 258 -3.02 24.26 -24.70
CA LEU A 258 -1.80 23.54 -25.00
C LEU A 258 -2.08 22.39 -25.97
N GLY A 259 -1.45 22.40 -27.14
CA GLY A 259 -1.77 21.44 -28.20
C GLY A 259 -3.21 21.65 -28.70
N SER A 260 -3.71 20.74 -29.52
CA SER A 260 -5.13 20.83 -29.97
C SER A 260 -5.61 19.47 -30.50
N PRO A 261 -6.02 18.53 -29.67
CA PRO A 261 -5.93 18.43 -28.21
C PRO A 261 -4.53 18.14 -27.68
N ALA A 262 -4.27 18.39 -26.39
CA ALA A 262 -2.99 18.07 -25.76
C ALA A 262 -2.72 16.56 -25.73
N HIS A 263 -3.76 15.77 -25.46
CA HIS A 263 -3.72 14.32 -25.33
C HIS A 263 -4.91 13.65 -26.04
N ASN A 264 -4.71 12.40 -26.49
CA ASN A 264 -5.78 11.57 -27.06
C ASN A 264 -6.62 10.85 -26.00
N GLY A 265 -6.35 11.05 -24.72
CA GLY A 265 -7.07 10.52 -23.55
C GLY A 265 -7.21 11.57 -22.48
N GLY A 266 -7.99 11.27 -21.43
CA GLY A 266 -8.20 12.21 -20.33
C GLY A 266 -6.90 12.60 -19.65
N VAL A 267 -6.71 13.89 -19.36
CA VAL A 267 -5.59 14.42 -18.58
C VAL A 267 -5.94 14.25 -17.11
N TYR A 268 -5.15 13.45 -16.38
CA TYR A 268 -5.37 13.18 -14.97
C TYR A 268 -4.66 14.14 -14.04
N ALA A 269 -3.46 14.58 -14.42
CA ALA A 269 -2.65 15.48 -13.60
C ALA A 269 -1.83 16.45 -14.44
N VAL A 270 -1.59 17.62 -13.87
CA VAL A 270 -0.64 18.61 -14.37
C VAL A 270 0.27 19.07 -13.24
N SER A 271 1.54 19.35 -13.56
CA SER A 271 2.54 19.82 -12.61
C SER A 271 3.48 20.82 -13.26
N TRP A 272 3.71 21.94 -12.60
CA TRP A 272 4.58 22.99 -13.11
C TRP A 272 6.06 22.71 -12.81
N SER A 273 6.92 23.14 -13.72
CA SER A 273 8.35 23.25 -13.45
C SER A 273 8.63 24.30 -12.37
N PRO A 274 9.72 24.16 -11.59
CA PRO A 274 10.07 25.13 -10.55
C PRO A 274 10.26 26.57 -11.04
N ASP A 275 10.67 26.74 -12.29
CA ASP A 275 10.84 28.05 -12.95
C ASP A 275 9.55 28.63 -13.54
N SER A 276 8.43 27.90 -13.41
CA SER A 276 7.10 28.30 -13.91
C SER A 276 6.97 28.47 -15.42
N LYS A 277 7.91 27.96 -16.22
CA LYS A 277 7.91 28.11 -17.69
C LYS A 277 7.35 26.91 -18.41
N THR A 278 7.47 25.74 -17.80
CA THR A 278 7.12 24.47 -18.43
C THR A 278 6.06 23.75 -17.61
N LEU A 279 5.16 23.05 -18.28
CA LEU A 279 4.14 22.21 -17.65
C LEU A 279 4.38 20.74 -17.99
N LEU A 280 4.31 19.86 -17.00
CA LEU A 280 4.26 18.41 -17.16
C LEU A 280 2.80 17.96 -17.08
N SER A 281 2.36 17.09 -17.98
CA SER A 281 1.03 16.49 -17.98
C SER A 281 1.10 14.96 -18.01
N ALA A 282 0.13 14.31 -17.37
CA ALA A 282 -0.03 12.85 -17.33
C ALA A 282 -1.43 12.47 -17.81
N SER A 283 -1.52 11.49 -18.71
CA SER A 283 -2.77 11.15 -19.39
C SER A 283 -3.08 9.66 -19.45
N GLY A 284 -4.38 9.37 -19.58
CA GLY A 284 -4.91 8.04 -19.86
C GLY A 284 -4.58 7.51 -21.26
N ASP A 285 -3.97 8.33 -22.14
CA ASP A 285 -3.43 7.87 -23.42
C ASP A 285 -2.08 7.16 -23.29
N LYS A 286 -1.60 6.95 -22.04
CA LYS A 286 -0.34 6.27 -21.69
C LYS A 286 0.89 7.08 -22.05
N THR A 287 0.76 8.40 -22.09
CA THR A 287 1.87 9.32 -22.28
C THR A 287 1.96 10.35 -21.17
N CYS A 288 3.18 10.83 -20.90
CA CYS A 288 3.41 12.10 -20.24
C CYS A 288 3.99 13.07 -21.28
N LYS A 289 3.70 14.35 -21.10
CA LYS A 289 4.18 15.38 -22.02
C LYS A 289 4.67 16.60 -21.27
N THR A 290 5.72 17.24 -21.79
CA THR A 290 6.16 18.56 -21.32
C THR A 290 5.85 19.62 -22.35
N TRP A 291 5.41 20.78 -21.89
CA TRP A 291 4.88 21.87 -22.69
C TRP A 291 5.58 23.18 -22.36
N ASP A 292 5.98 23.93 -23.37
CA ASP A 292 6.39 25.33 -23.19
C ASP A 292 5.14 26.21 -23.11
N VAL A 293 4.99 26.93 -22.00
CA VAL A 293 3.78 27.73 -21.73
C VAL A 293 3.78 29.05 -22.50
N ALA A 294 4.96 29.60 -22.81
CA ALA A 294 5.05 30.84 -23.57
C ALA A 294 4.67 30.65 -25.04
N THR A 295 5.08 29.54 -25.64
CA THR A 295 4.81 29.22 -27.05
C THR A 295 3.61 28.30 -27.24
N MET A 296 3.01 27.79 -26.14
CA MET A 296 1.91 26.81 -26.15
C MET A 296 2.22 25.52 -26.92
N SER A 297 3.50 25.17 -27.05
CA SER A 297 3.97 24.07 -27.87
C SER A 297 4.48 22.88 -27.06
N LEU A 298 4.41 21.68 -27.66
CA LEU A 298 4.97 20.44 -27.10
C LEU A 298 6.51 20.53 -27.14
N ILE A 299 7.16 20.22 -26.00
CA ILE A 299 8.62 20.09 -25.91
C ILE A 299 9.00 18.63 -26.07
N THR A 300 8.46 17.74 -25.23
CA THR A 300 8.83 16.32 -25.20
C THR A 300 7.61 15.46 -24.88
N GLU A 301 7.52 14.32 -25.56
CA GLU A 301 6.56 13.27 -25.27
C GLU A 301 7.27 12.03 -24.71
N PHE A 302 6.77 11.48 -23.60
CA PHE A 302 7.26 10.29 -22.94
C PHE A 302 6.24 9.16 -23.15
N PRO A 303 6.49 8.19 -24.06
CA PRO A 303 5.64 7.01 -24.21
C PRO A 303 5.90 6.04 -23.06
N MET A 304 4.86 5.71 -22.28
CA MET A 304 5.00 4.91 -21.05
C MET A 304 4.64 3.43 -21.24
N GLY A 305 4.15 3.05 -22.42
CA GLY A 305 3.80 1.66 -22.75
C GLY A 305 2.52 1.52 -23.55
N THR A 306 2.04 0.28 -23.68
CA THR A 306 0.86 -0.04 -24.52
C THR A 306 -0.28 -0.69 -23.76
N ALA A 307 -0.02 -1.23 -22.55
CA ALA A 307 -1.04 -1.87 -21.72
C ALA A 307 -2.00 -0.85 -21.08
N ILE A 308 -3.12 -1.30 -20.55
CA ILE A 308 -4.08 -0.45 -19.83
C ILE A 308 -3.44 0.07 -18.55
N GLU A 309 -2.63 -0.74 -17.91
CA GLU A 309 -1.90 -0.48 -16.68
C GLU A 309 -0.86 0.65 -16.84
N ASP A 310 -0.46 0.97 -18.09
CA ASP A 310 0.49 2.05 -18.40
C ASP A 310 -0.16 3.44 -18.51
N GLN A 311 -1.48 3.55 -18.32
CA GLN A 311 -2.16 4.84 -18.21
C GLN A 311 -1.54 5.66 -17.08
N GLN A 312 -1.24 6.94 -17.32
CA GLN A 312 -0.62 7.81 -16.33
C GLN A 312 -1.67 8.59 -15.56
N VAL A 313 -1.74 8.36 -14.24
CA VAL A 313 -2.80 8.89 -13.35
C VAL A 313 -2.34 10.03 -12.46
N SER A 314 -1.03 10.28 -12.40
CA SER A 314 -0.44 11.40 -11.64
C SER A 314 0.90 11.82 -12.22
N CYS A 315 1.29 13.06 -11.94
CA CYS A 315 2.65 13.55 -12.19
C CYS A 315 3.07 14.59 -11.15
N LEU A 316 4.38 14.72 -10.97
CA LEU A 316 5.00 15.72 -10.09
C LEU A 316 6.31 16.18 -10.70
N TRP A 317 6.51 17.49 -10.77
CA TRP A 317 7.80 18.09 -11.08
C TRP A 317 8.41 18.72 -9.83
N GLN A 318 9.51 18.18 -9.34
CA GLN A 318 10.17 18.65 -8.14
C GLN A 318 11.69 18.76 -8.36
N GLY A 319 12.22 19.98 -8.27
CA GLY A 319 13.62 20.25 -8.57
C GLY A 319 13.99 19.79 -9.99
N LYS A 320 14.97 18.90 -10.10
CA LYS A 320 15.39 18.30 -11.38
C LYS A 320 14.57 17.05 -11.77
N HIS A 321 13.72 16.54 -10.87
CA HIS A 321 13.01 15.28 -11.08
C HIS A 321 11.60 15.50 -11.60
N MET A 322 11.26 14.76 -12.64
CA MET A 322 9.91 14.60 -13.15
C MET A 322 9.43 13.20 -12.85
N LEU A 323 8.40 13.09 -12.03
CA LEU A 323 7.81 11.82 -11.63
C LEU A 323 6.46 11.63 -12.32
N SER A 324 6.15 10.40 -12.69
CA SER A 324 4.80 10.01 -13.10
C SER A 324 4.38 8.71 -12.42
N VAL A 325 3.07 8.52 -12.24
CA VAL A 325 2.51 7.30 -11.67
C VAL A 325 1.60 6.64 -12.69
N SER A 326 1.88 5.37 -12.97
CA SER A 326 1.02 4.56 -13.83
C SER A 326 -0.20 4.00 -13.09
N LEU A 327 -1.20 3.52 -13.83
CA LEU A 327 -2.37 2.84 -13.25
C LEU A 327 -1.98 1.55 -12.51
N ALA A 328 -0.86 0.90 -12.86
CA ALA A 328 -0.28 -0.19 -12.08
C ALA A 328 0.29 0.27 -10.72
N GLY A 329 0.40 1.57 -10.48
CA GLY A 329 1.01 2.16 -9.29
C GLY A 329 2.52 2.40 -9.42
N TYR A 330 3.15 2.05 -10.52
CA TYR A 330 4.58 2.28 -10.71
C TYR A 330 4.90 3.76 -10.75
N ILE A 331 5.99 4.14 -10.07
CA ILE A 331 6.48 5.51 -10.05
C ILE A 331 7.70 5.58 -10.95
N SER A 332 7.59 6.32 -12.06
CA SER A 332 8.63 6.46 -13.06
C SER A 332 9.31 7.82 -12.94
N TYR A 333 10.64 7.84 -12.98
CA TYR A 333 11.46 9.04 -13.10
C TYR A 333 11.70 9.29 -14.57
N LEU A 334 11.09 10.32 -15.14
CA LEU A 334 11.15 10.63 -16.57
C LEU A 334 12.52 11.23 -16.92
N ASP A 335 13.05 10.84 -18.08
CA ASP A 335 14.32 11.33 -18.60
C ASP A 335 14.11 12.18 -19.88
N PRO A 336 14.28 13.50 -19.82
CA PRO A 336 14.18 14.34 -21.01
C PRO A 336 15.23 14.04 -22.08
N ALA A 337 16.39 13.51 -21.68
CA ALA A 337 17.45 13.13 -22.60
C ALA A 337 17.13 11.82 -23.35
N ASN A 338 16.36 10.93 -22.73
CA ASN A 338 15.91 9.69 -23.35
C ASN A 338 14.40 9.45 -23.04
N PRO A 339 13.48 10.12 -23.75
CA PRO A 339 12.06 10.06 -23.46
C PRO A 339 11.42 8.66 -23.52
N SER A 340 12.03 7.74 -24.28
CA SER A 340 11.53 6.38 -24.43
C SER A 340 11.83 5.45 -23.24
N LYS A 341 12.71 5.87 -22.30
CA LYS A 341 13.15 5.04 -21.18
C LYS A 341 13.28 5.87 -19.91
N PRO A 342 12.49 5.60 -18.87
CA PRO A 342 12.67 6.24 -17.57
C PRO A 342 14.05 5.99 -16.98
N LEU A 343 14.60 6.97 -16.25
CA LEU A 343 15.84 6.82 -15.48
C LEU A 343 15.74 5.70 -14.45
N ARG A 344 14.59 5.62 -13.80
CA ARG A 344 14.27 4.63 -12.74
C ARG A 344 12.77 4.39 -12.73
N VAL A 345 12.38 3.17 -12.37
CA VAL A 345 10.97 2.82 -12.11
C VAL A 345 10.89 2.13 -10.76
N ILE A 346 10.17 2.72 -9.82
CA ILE A 346 9.86 2.08 -8.53
C ILE A 346 8.71 1.11 -8.77
N LYS A 347 8.95 -0.16 -8.48
CA LYS A 347 7.99 -1.26 -8.58
C LYS A 347 7.66 -1.77 -7.19
N GLY A 348 6.65 -2.62 -7.05
CA GLY A 348 6.22 -3.18 -5.77
C GLY A 348 4.78 -3.67 -5.84
N HIS A 349 4.13 -3.75 -4.69
CA HIS A 349 2.73 -4.16 -4.59
C HIS A 349 1.80 -2.97 -4.30
N ASN A 350 0.64 -2.97 -4.95
CA ASN A 350 -0.49 -2.09 -4.65
C ASN A 350 -1.74 -2.88 -4.21
N LYS A 351 -1.60 -4.20 -4.08
CA LYS A 351 -2.61 -5.12 -3.55
C LYS A 351 -2.03 -5.92 -2.39
N PRO A 352 -2.87 -6.42 -1.46
CA PRO A 352 -2.42 -7.17 -0.29
C PRO A 352 -1.42 -8.27 -0.63
N ILE A 353 -0.34 -8.35 0.13
CA ILE A 353 0.62 -9.46 0.03
C ILE A 353 0.03 -10.65 0.78
N THR A 354 0.00 -11.80 0.14
CA THR A 354 -0.63 -13.03 0.69
C THR A 354 0.39 -14.08 1.05
N VAL A 355 1.52 -14.12 0.36
CA VAL A 355 2.56 -15.14 0.54
C VAL A 355 3.95 -14.53 0.39
N MET A 356 4.94 -15.15 1.03
CA MET A 356 6.34 -14.77 0.87
C MET A 356 7.27 -15.98 0.99
N THR A 357 8.45 -15.85 0.41
CA THR A 357 9.57 -16.77 0.58
C THR A 357 10.89 -16.02 0.44
N VAL A 358 11.97 -16.63 0.88
CA VAL A 358 13.34 -16.11 0.70
C VAL A 358 14.15 -17.09 -0.12
N ASN A 359 15.11 -16.59 -0.88
CA ASN A 359 16.04 -17.48 -1.60
C ASN A 359 16.98 -18.19 -0.61
N LYS A 360 17.75 -19.16 -1.11
CA LYS A 360 18.67 -19.97 -0.32
C LYS A 360 19.74 -19.13 0.40
N ASN A 361 20.23 -18.07 -0.26
CA ASN A 361 21.24 -17.18 0.31
C ASN A 361 20.67 -16.13 1.26
N ARG A 362 19.33 -15.99 1.31
CA ARG A 362 18.59 -15.01 2.13
C ARG A 362 18.94 -13.55 1.85
N ASP A 363 19.42 -13.26 0.64
CA ASP A 363 19.71 -11.93 0.13
C ASP A 363 18.56 -11.34 -0.72
N THR A 364 17.60 -12.16 -1.09
CA THR A 364 16.44 -11.75 -1.88
C THR A 364 15.14 -12.29 -1.27
N VAL A 365 14.18 -11.41 -1.05
CA VAL A 365 12.82 -11.73 -0.59
C VAL A 365 11.89 -11.74 -1.79
N PHE A 366 11.06 -12.76 -1.89
CA PHE A 366 9.99 -12.84 -2.90
C PHE A 366 8.65 -12.74 -2.21
N THR A 367 7.79 -11.87 -2.72
CA THR A 367 6.46 -11.63 -2.18
C THR A 367 5.43 -11.80 -3.28
N GLY A 368 4.33 -12.47 -2.94
CA GLY A 368 3.22 -12.69 -3.84
C GLY A 368 1.95 -12.01 -3.34
N SER A 369 1.18 -11.43 -4.26
CA SER A 369 0.02 -10.60 -3.93
C SER A 369 -1.31 -11.20 -4.36
N HIS A 370 -2.38 -10.60 -3.88
CA HIS A 370 -3.76 -10.98 -4.16
C HIS A 370 -4.14 -10.93 -5.67
N ASP A 371 -3.43 -10.16 -6.46
CA ASP A 371 -3.62 -10.06 -7.92
C ASP A 371 -2.71 -10.99 -8.74
N GLY A 372 -2.00 -11.91 -8.08
CA GLY A 372 -1.19 -12.94 -8.74
C GLY A 372 0.20 -12.48 -9.18
N TYR A 373 0.63 -11.29 -8.79
CA TYR A 373 1.96 -10.78 -9.12
C TYR A 373 3.00 -11.11 -8.06
N ILE A 374 4.22 -11.39 -8.52
CA ILE A 374 5.38 -11.62 -7.65
C ILE A 374 6.35 -10.47 -7.82
N THR A 375 6.86 -9.98 -6.69
CA THR A 375 7.92 -8.98 -6.63
C THR A 375 9.10 -9.57 -5.87
N SER A 376 10.31 -9.41 -6.42
CA SER A 376 11.56 -9.70 -5.73
C SER A 376 12.13 -8.42 -5.14
N TRP A 377 12.67 -8.51 -3.93
CA TRP A 377 13.27 -7.40 -3.18
C TRP A 377 14.69 -7.78 -2.82
N ASP A 378 15.65 -6.99 -3.24
CA ASP A 378 17.03 -7.12 -2.81
C ASP A 378 17.17 -6.57 -1.39
N VAL A 379 17.69 -7.40 -0.47
CA VAL A 379 17.77 -7.06 0.96
C VAL A 379 18.74 -5.93 1.22
N ALA A 380 19.85 -5.89 0.50
CA ALA A 380 20.93 -4.92 0.71
C ALA A 380 20.61 -3.54 0.14
N THR A 381 20.00 -3.51 -1.05
CA THR A 381 19.75 -2.27 -1.79
C THR A 381 18.33 -1.75 -1.66
N GLY A 382 17.35 -2.61 -1.29
CA GLY A 382 15.94 -2.28 -1.31
C GLY A 382 15.32 -2.23 -2.71
N GLU A 383 16.09 -2.57 -3.74
CA GLU A 383 15.60 -2.54 -5.11
C GLU A 383 14.55 -3.62 -5.34
N SER A 384 13.46 -3.21 -5.97
CA SER A 384 12.34 -4.10 -6.27
C SER A 384 12.21 -4.39 -7.76
N ASN A 385 11.99 -5.66 -8.10
CA ASN A 385 11.77 -6.10 -9.47
C ASN A 385 10.54 -7.00 -9.55
N ARG A 386 9.65 -6.72 -10.50
CA ARG A 386 8.50 -7.58 -10.79
C ARG A 386 8.95 -8.77 -11.62
N ILE A 387 8.50 -9.96 -11.25
CA ILE A 387 8.75 -11.19 -11.99
C ILE A 387 7.96 -11.16 -13.31
N GLY A 388 8.67 -11.39 -14.43
CA GLY A 388 8.11 -11.38 -15.76
C GLY A 388 7.41 -12.69 -16.14
N GLY A 389 6.71 -12.70 -17.29
CA GLY A 389 6.02 -13.87 -17.83
C GLY A 389 4.57 -13.99 -17.38
N VAL A 390 3.94 -15.15 -17.66
CA VAL A 390 2.53 -15.41 -17.38
C VAL A 390 2.36 -16.01 -15.98
N GLY A 391 2.13 -15.14 -15.01
CA GLY A 391 1.87 -15.52 -13.63
C GLY A 391 0.44 -16.03 -13.38
N HIS A 392 0.05 -16.08 -12.09
CA HIS A 392 -1.33 -16.39 -11.70
C HIS A 392 -2.26 -15.23 -12.08
N GLY A 393 -3.49 -15.56 -12.47
CA GLY A 393 -4.50 -14.54 -12.78
C GLY A 393 -5.26 -14.05 -11.54
N ASN A 394 -4.94 -14.59 -10.36
CA ASN A 394 -5.68 -14.35 -9.13
C ASN A 394 -4.77 -14.56 -7.91
N GLN A 395 -5.35 -14.51 -6.70
CA GLN A 395 -4.64 -14.64 -5.43
C GLN A 395 -3.76 -15.90 -5.37
N MET A 396 -2.55 -15.70 -4.88
CA MET A 396 -1.63 -16.77 -4.50
C MET A 396 -1.86 -17.21 -3.05
N ASN A 397 -1.86 -18.52 -2.82
CA ASN A 397 -2.10 -19.13 -1.52
C ASN A 397 -0.86 -19.81 -0.91
N GLY A 398 0.16 -20.07 -1.72
CA GLY A 398 1.40 -20.67 -1.26
C GLY A 398 2.58 -20.34 -2.15
N MET A 399 3.76 -20.26 -1.54
CA MET A 399 5.03 -20.01 -2.22
C MET A 399 6.16 -20.68 -1.46
N VAL A 400 7.01 -21.41 -2.16
CA VAL A 400 8.19 -22.08 -1.59
C VAL A 400 9.37 -22.00 -2.54
N THR A 401 10.56 -21.78 -1.98
CA THR A 401 11.82 -21.81 -2.74
C THR A 401 12.46 -23.18 -2.64
N LEU A 402 12.79 -23.77 -3.79
CA LEU A 402 13.52 -25.03 -3.92
C LEU A 402 14.70 -24.85 -4.88
N GLY A 403 15.91 -24.80 -4.35
CA GLY A 403 17.11 -24.53 -5.16
C GLY A 403 17.05 -23.16 -5.85
N GLU A 404 17.14 -23.15 -7.17
CA GLU A 404 17.08 -21.95 -8.01
C GLU A 404 15.65 -21.65 -8.55
N SER A 405 14.65 -22.38 -8.09
CA SER A 405 13.26 -22.22 -8.49
C SER A 405 12.36 -21.86 -7.32
N ILE A 406 11.34 -21.05 -7.62
CA ILE A 406 10.24 -20.76 -6.70
C ILE A 406 8.98 -21.39 -7.27
N PHE A 407 8.35 -22.23 -6.48
CA PHE A 407 7.03 -22.77 -6.79
C PHE A 407 5.95 -21.98 -6.10
N THR A 408 4.87 -21.71 -6.84
CA THR A 408 3.72 -20.93 -6.36
C THR A 408 2.44 -21.65 -6.68
N CYS A 409 1.44 -21.54 -5.79
CA CYS A 409 0.10 -22.02 -6.04
C CYS A 409 -0.94 -20.92 -5.81
N GLY A 410 -2.03 -20.95 -6.55
CA GLY A 410 -3.06 -19.92 -6.51
C GLY A 410 -4.48 -20.46 -6.63
N ILE A 411 -5.45 -19.57 -6.47
CA ILE A 411 -6.89 -19.85 -6.60
C ILE A 411 -7.26 -20.38 -8.02
N ASP A 412 -6.40 -20.16 -9.01
CA ASP A 412 -6.54 -20.68 -10.38
C ASP A 412 -6.29 -22.21 -10.52
N ASN A 413 -6.19 -22.91 -9.40
CA ASN A 413 -5.94 -24.35 -9.30
C ASN A 413 -4.67 -24.79 -10.05
N ALA A 414 -3.66 -23.95 -10.07
CA ALA A 414 -2.40 -24.22 -10.75
C ALA A 414 -1.20 -24.06 -9.83
N ILE A 415 -0.15 -24.82 -10.10
CA ILE A 415 1.19 -24.59 -9.60
C ILE A 415 2.04 -24.07 -10.74
N LYS A 416 2.73 -22.99 -10.51
CA LYS A 416 3.65 -22.37 -11.46
C LYS A 416 5.04 -22.28 -10.87
N GLU A 417 6.01 -22.27 -11.75
CA GLU A 417 7.42 -22.18 -11.40
C GLU A 417 8.00 -20.85 -11.87
N VAL A 418 8.81 -20.23 -11.04
CA VAL A 418 9.62 -19.04 -11.34
C VAL A 418 11.08 -19.40 -11.25
N ASN A 419 11.83 -19.06 -12.28
CA ASN A 419 13.28 -19.14 -12.24
C ASN A 419 13.86 -17.88 -11.61
N ILE A 420 14.62 -18.04 -10.53
CA ILE A 420 15.19 -16.92 -9.73
C ILE A 420 16.19 -16.11 -10.54
N MET A 421 17.03 -16.78 -11.35
CA MET A 421 18.09 -16.11 -12.12
C MET A 421 17.54 -15.24 -13.24
N THR A 422 16.55 -15.75 -13.98
CA THR A 422 15.93 -15.00 -15.09
C THR A 422 14.84 -14.04 -14.63
N LYS A 423 14.45 -14.12 -13.37
CA LYS A 423 13.33 -13.35 -12.77
C LYS A 423 12.06 -13.44 -13.63
N SER A 424 11.75 -14.64 -14.09
CA SER A 424 10.57 -14.90 -14.94
C SER A 424 9.91 -16.23 -14.63
N PHE A 425 8.58 -16.28 -14.85
CA PHE A 425 7.85 -17.55 -14.86
C PHE A 425 8.38 -18.45 -15.96
N THR A 426 8.51 -19.74 -15.65
CA THR A 426 8.80 -20.79 -16.62
C THR A 426 7.50 -21.24 -17.32
N ASN A 427 7.62 -22.21 -18.24
CA ASN A 427 6.45 -22.81 -18.87
C ASN A 427 5.75 -23.88 -17.99
N THR A 428 6.28 -24.13 -16.80
CA THR A 428 5.71 -25.10 -15.85
C THR A 428 4.33 -24.62 -15.36
N ASN A 429 3.31 -25.44 -15.64
CA ASN A 429 1.93 -25.18 -15.23
C ASN A 429 1.25 -26.50 -14.90
N ILE A 430 1.24 -26.85 -13.62
CA ILE A 430 0.66 -28.08 -13.12
C ILE A 430 -0.76 -27.78 -12.63
N LYS A 431 -1.76 -28.31 -13.30
CA LYS A 431 -3.16 -28.16 -12.92
C LYS A 431 -3.52 -29.15 -11.82
N LEU A 432 -4.23 -28.67 -10.82
CA LEU A 432 -4.75 -29.43 -9.68
C LEU A 432 -6.26 -29.67 -9.85
N ALA A 433 -6.74 -30.75 -9.28
CA ALA A 433 -8.17 -31.10 -9.32
C ALA A 433 -9.01 -30.21 -8.38
N SER A 434 -8.42 -29.74 -7.25
CA SER A 434 -9.08 -28.87 -6.29
C SER A 434 -8.19 -27.69 -5.90
N GLN A 435 -8.77 -26.67 -5.26
CA GLN A 435 -8.09 -25.43 -4.93
C GLN A 435 -7.00 -25.64 -3.89
N PRO A 436 -5.74 -25.26 -4.17
CA PRO A 436 -4.65 -25.33 -3.21
C PRO A 436 -4.80 -24.26 -2.11
N ARG A 437 -4.50 -24.66 -0.88
CA ARG A 437 -4.54 -23.80 0.34
C ARG A 437 -3.16 -23.40 0.81
N GLY A 438 -2.13 -24.12 0.43
CA GLY A 438 -0.74 -23.89 0.82
C GLY A 438 0.21 -24.69 -0.05
N LEU A 439 1.50 -24.59 0.26
CA LEU A 439 2.56 -25.28 -0.47
C LEU A 439 3.74 -25.54 0.45
N ALA A 440 4.17 -26.79 0.54
CA ALA A 440 5.42 -27.16 1.20
C ALA A 440 6.32 -27.92 0.23
N GLY A 441 7.62 -27.82 0.40
CA GLY A 441 8.55 -28.50 -0.50
C GLY A 441 9.87 -28.85 0.15
N ASN A 442 10.44 -29.97 -0.29
CA ASN A 442 11.79 -30.40 0.07
C ASN A 442 12.40 -31.19 -1.10
N GLY A 443 13.64 -30.82 -1.50
CA GLY A 443 14.31 -31.41 -2.67
C GLY A 443 13.54 -31.13 -3.97
N THR A 444 13.03 -32.20 -4.63
CA THR A 444 12.21 -32.11 -5.84
C THR A 444 10.72 -32.39 -5.57
N THR A 445 10.36 -32.60 -4.30
CA THR A 445 8.99 -32.95 -3.91
C THR A 445 8.26 -31.75 -3.34
N LEU A 446 7.00 -31.57 -3.79
CA LEU A 446 6.04 -30.59 -3.28
C LEU A 446 4.84 -31.32 -2.68
N ILE A 447 4.39 -30.85 -1.54
CA ILE A 447 3.14 -31.26 -0.89
C ILE A 447 2.18 -30.08 -0.97
N VAL A 448 1.01 -30.31 -1.51
CA VAL A 448 0.00 -29.30 -1.77
C VAL A 448 -1.28 -29.67 -1.05
N PRO A 449 -1.54 -29.06 0.12
CA PRO A 449 -2.85 -29.19 0.76
C PRO A 449 -3.90 -28.47 -0.10
N CYS A 450 -4.88 -29.20 -0.56
CA CYS A 450 -6.02 -28.71 -1.33
C CYS A 450 -7.33 -28.88 -0.53
N GLU A 451 -8.44 -28.30 -0.97
CA GLU A 451 -9.70 -28.31 -0.20
C GLU A 451 -10.18 -29.71 0.22
N LYS A 452 -9.94 -30.74 -0.58
CA LYS A 452 -10.46 -32.11 -0.36
C LYS A 452 -9.42 -33.21 -0.51
N GLU A 453 -8.18 -32.83 -0.79
CA GLU A 453 -7.10 -33.77 -1.03
C GLU A 453 -5.75 -33.18 -0.66
N ILE A 454 -4.77 -34.01 -0.48
CA ILE A 454 -3.37 -33.63 -0.38
C ILE A 454 -2.66 -34.20 -1.60
N ALA A 455 -2.21 -33.30 -2.50
CA ALA A 455 -1.52 -33.71 -3.71
C ALA A 455 0.00 -33.78 -3.48
N VAL A 456 0.64 -34.79 -4.04
CA VAL A 456 2.10 -34.98 -4.04
C VAL A 456 2.62 -34.79 -5.44
N ILE A 457 3.58 -33.88 -5.60
CA ILE A 457 4.21 -33.57 -6.87
C ILE A 457 5.70 -33.87 -6.77
N GLN A 458 6.23 -34.59 -7.72
CA GLN A 458 7.66 -34.87 -7.84
C GLN A 458 8.11 -34.58 -9.27
N ASP A 459 9.28 -33.96 -9.40
CA ASP A 459 9.89 -33.62 -10.69
C ASP A 459 8.91 -32.92 -11.65
N GLY A 460 8.08 -32.02 -11.15
CA GLY A 460 7.15 -31.24 -11.94
C GLY A 460 5.87 -31.97 -12.39
N ARG A 461 5.57 -33.16 -11.80
CA ARG A 461 4.36 -33.94 -12.12
C ARG A 461 3.64 -34.40 -10.86
N GLN A 462 2.32 -34.41 -10.89
CA GLN A 462 1.51 -35.01 -9.83
C GLN A 462 1.69 -36.53 -9.87
N VAL A 463 2.23 -37.09 -8.78
CA VAL A 463 2.51 -38.54 -8.65
C VAL A 463 1.35 -39.22 -7.94
N SER A 464 0.82 -38.61 -6.89
CA SER A 464 -0.30 -39.17 -6.12
C SER A 464 -1.17 -38.07 -5.53
N SER A 465 -2.35 -38.44 -5.04
CA SER A 465 -3.18 -37.61 -4.17
C SER A 465 -3.89 -38.48 -3.14
N VAL A 466 -4.08 -37.93 -1.95
CA VAL A 466 -4.81 -38.57 -0.85
C VAL A 466 -6.04 -37.76 -0.54
N SER A 467 -7.23 -38.35 -0.73
CA SER A 467 -8.48 -37.71 -0.32
C SER A 467 -8.60 -37.68 1.20
N VAL A 468 -9.05 -36.56 1.74
CA VAL A 468 -9.20 -36.31 3.18
C VAL A 468 -10.62 -35.86 3.52
N ASN A 469 -11.03 -36.08 4.78
CA ASN A 469 -12.38 -35.74 5.26
C ASN A 469 -12.40 -34.40 5.99
N PHE A 470 -11.28 -33.70 6.09
CA PHE A 470 -11.11 -32.38 6.70
C PHE A 470 -10.68 -31.37 5.63
N GLU A 471 -10.74 -30.08 5.93
CA GLU A 471 -10.18 -29.02 5.08
C GLU A 471 -8.72 -28.74 5.47
N PRO A 472 -7.73 -29.10 4.64
CA PRO A 472 -6.34 -28.74 4.84
C PRO A 472 -6.11 -27.23 4.76
N SER A 473 -5.30 -26.67 5.65
CA SER A 473 -4.95 -25.25 5.69
C SER A 473 -3.50 -24.96 5.28
N CYS A 474 -2.59 -25.76 5.77
CA CYS A 474 -1.15 -25.60 5.60
C CYS A 474 -0.47 -26.94 5.53
N ALA A 475 0.76 -26.97 5.06
CA ALA A 475 1.62 -28.13 5.13
C ALA A 475 3.05 -27.73 5.45
N SER A 476 3.81 -28.65 6.04
CA SER A 476 5.25 -28.53 6.26
C SER A 476 5.93 -29.89 6.06
N MET A 477 7.13 -29.88 5.54
CA MET A 477 7.94 -31.09 5.34
C MET A 477 9.17 -31.06 6.22
N ASN A 478 9.47 -32.19 6.86
CA ASN A 478 10.71 -32.33 7.61
C ASN A 478 11.91 -32.43 6.64
N GLY A 479 13.04 -31.79 6.99
CA GLY A 479 14.23 -31.74 6.15
C GLY A 479 14.97 -33.07 6.01
N HIS A 480 14.94 -33.94 7.04
CA HIS A 480 15.71 -35.17 7.10
C HIS A 480 14.86 -36.43 7.23
N HIS A 481 13.66 -36.33 7.78
CA HIS A 481 12.71 -37.42 7.93
C HIS A 481 11.59 -37.34 6.89
N PRO A 482 10.97 -38.48 6.54
CA PRO A 482 9.87 -38.47 5.55
C PRO A 482 8.55 -37.94 6.12
N ASP A 483 8.60 -37.26 7.27
CA ASP A 483 7.42 -36.76 7.95
C ASP A 483 6.89 -35.51 7.26
N VAL A 484 5.58 -35.48 7.05
CA VAL A 484 4.81 -34.36 6.50
C VAL A 484 3.71 -34.00 7.48
N ALA A 485 3.68 -32.76 7.92
CA ALA A 485 2.61 -32.23 8.77
C ALA A 485 1.61 -31.46 7.91
N VAL A 486 0.31 -31.70 8.12
CA VAL A 486 -0.79 -31.01 7.43
C VAL A 486 -1.81 -30.54 8.47
N GLY A 487 -2.10 -29.24 8.49
CA GLY A 487 -3.08 -28.64 9.40
C GLY A 487 -4.50 -28.81 8.91
N GLY A 488 -5.43 -29.19 9.81
CA GLY A 488 -6.86 -29.24 9.54
C GLY A 488 -7.60 -28.05 10.14
N THR A 489 -8.56 -27.50 9.38
CA THR A 489 -9.40 -26.39 9.86
C THR A 489 -10.71 -26.86 10.47
N THR A 490 -11.34 -27.87 9.90
CA THR A 490 -12.68 -28.33 10.30
C THR A 490 -12.66 -29.29 11.49
N ASP A 491 -11.61 -30.08 11.64
CA ASP A 491 -11.45 -31.07 12.70
C ASP A 491 -10.52 -30.62 13.84
N HIS A 492 -9.85 -29.47 13.66
CA HIS A 492 -8.89 -28.88 14.61
C HIS A 492 -7.73 -29.81 14.96
N LYS A 493 -7.28 -30.61 13.98
CA LYS A 493 -6.18 -31.56 14.19
C LYS A 493 -5.00 -31.28 13.28
N LEU A 494 -3.81 -31.59 13.79
CA LEU A 494 -2.63 -31.72 12.95
C LEU A 494 -2.46 -33.17 12.53
N HIS A 495 -2.46 -33.42 11.25
CA HIS A 495 -2.25 -34.74 10.66
C HIS A 495 -0.80 -34.90 10.26
N VAL A 496 -0.16 -35.93 10.79
CA VAL A 496 1.23 -36.30 10.44
C VAL A 496 1.19 -37.52 9.53
N TYR A 497 1.80 -37.39 8.37
CA TYR A 497 1.94 -38.42 7.35
C TYR A 497 3.41 -38.82 7.20
N ILE A 498 3.65 -40.01 6.69
CA ILE A 498 4.96 -40.47 6.21
C ILE A 498 4.91 -40.46 4.66
N LEU A 499 5.86 -39.78 4.06
CA LEU A 499 6.04 -39.76 2.61
C LEU A 499 7.01 -40.89 2.22
N HIS A 500 6.53 -41.86 1.46
CA HIS A 500 7.36 -42.94 0.94
C HIS A 500 7.06 -43.19 -0.53
N ASN A 501 8.08 -43.10 -1.38
CA ASN A 501 7.96 -43.31 -2.84
C ASN A 501 6.79 -42.51 -3.48
N GLY A 502 6.63 -41.25 -3.09
CA GLY A 502 5.58 -40.39 -3.61
C GLY A 502 4.18 -40.63 -3.03
N ASN A 503 4.00 -41.54 -2.09
CA ASN A 503 2.73 -41.83 -1.41
C ASN A 503 2.76 -41.36 0.05
N LEU A 504 1.64 -40.77 0.49
CA LEU A 504 1.42 -40.34 1.87
C LEU A 504 0.64 -41.41 2.63
N THR A 505 1.20 -41.87 3.77
CA THR A 505 0.52 -42.77 4.69
C THR A 505 0.29 -42.09 6.03
N PRO A 506 -0.94 -42.13 6.59
CA PRO A 506 -1.21 -41.53 7.90
C PRO A 506 -0.32 -42.17 9.00
N ARG A 507 0.25 -41.35 9.88
CA ARG A 507 1.05 -41.78 11.02
C ARG A 507 0.35 -41.53 12.34
N MET A 508 -0.08 -40.28 12.56
CA MET A 508 -0.74 -39.85 13.79
C MET A 508 -1.54 -38.57 13.60
N GLU A 509 -2.41 -38.32 14.56
CA GLU A 509 -3.17 -37.07 14.66
C GLU A 509 -2.92 -36.43 16.02
N LEU A 510 -2.82 -35.10 16.04
CA LEU A 510 -2.60 -34.29 17.25
C LEU A 510 -3.75 -33.28 17.39
N ASP A 511 -4.43 -33.34 18.52
CA ASP A 511 -5.57 -32.45 18.81
C ASP A 511 -5.11 -31.04 19.17
N HIS A 512 -5.80 -30.02 18.65
CA HIS A 512 -5.58 -28.61 18.92
C HIS A 512 -6.84 -27.93 19.44
N SER A 513 -6.65 -26.75 20.08
CA SER A 513 -7.75 -25.95 20.63
C SER A 513 -8.63 -25.30 19.57
N GLY A 514 -8.14 -25.12 18.36
CA GLY A 514 -8.84 -24.47 17.26
C GLY A 514 -8.27 -24.83 15.89
N PRO A 515 -8.88 -24.31 14.83
CA PRO A 515 -8.42 -24.49 13.45
C PRO A 515 -6.93 -24.19 13.31
N ILE A 516 -6.19 -25.10 12.72
CA ILE A 516 -4.76 -24.89 12.46
C ILE A 516 -4.61 -23.92 11.30
N THR A 517 -3.70 -22.98 11.46
CA THR A 517 -3.47 -21.90 10.51
C THR A 517 -2.15 -22.04 9.79
N ASP A 518 -1.11 -22.47 10.51
CA ASP A 518 0.22 -22.69 9.95
C ASP A 518 1.01 -23.68 10.79
N CYS A 519 1.99 -24.33 10.16
CA CYS A 519 2.92 -25.24 10.83
C CYS A 519 4.30 -25.20 10.18
N ALA A 520 5.36 -25.38 10.97
CA ALA A 520 6.73 -25.34 10.47
C ALA A 520 7.64 -26.28 11.27
N PHE A 521 8.36 -27.17 10.58
CA PHE A 521 9.47 -27.91 11.18
C PHE A 521 10.68 -27.02 11.39
N SER A 522 11.37 -27.20 12.50
CA SER A 522 12.63 -26.48 12.77
C SER A 522 13.74 -26.93 11.79
N PRO A 523 14.68 -26.05 11.41
CA PRO A 523 15.79 -26.40 10.53
C PRO A 523 16.67 -27.55 11.04
N ASP A 524 16.82 -27.68 12.36
CA ASP A 524 17.55 -28.79 13.02
C ASP A 524 16.73 -30.11 13.12
N ASN A 525 15.46 -30.09 12.73
CA ASN A 525 14.50 -31.19 12.77
C ASN A 525 14.25 -31.75 14.19
N GLN A 526 14.41 -30.94 15.23
CA GLN A 526 14.14 -31.30 16.61
C GLN A 526 12.72 -30.96 17.05
N TYR A 527 12.09 -29.96 16.37
CA TYR A 527 10.81 -29.42 16.77
C TYR A 527 9.86 -29.22 15.58
N LEU A 528 8.57 -29.22 15.90
CA LEU A 528 7.48 -28.78 15.02
C LEU A 528 6.67 -27.74 15.76
N ALA A 529 6.60 -26.52 15.18
CA ALA A 529 5.76 -25.44 15.66
C ALA A 529 4.43 -25.44 14.91
N VAL A 530 3.33 -25.28 15.64
CA VAL A 530 1.96 -25.26 15.10
C VAL A 530 1.21 -24.06 15.67
N ALA A 531 0.63 -23.27 14.78
CA ALA A 531 -0.21 -22.11 15.13
C ALA A 531 -1.69 -22.41 14.89
N ASP A 532 -2.55 -21.89 15.77
CA ASP A 532 -3.99 -22.05 15.62
C ASP A 532 -4.77 -20.71 15.63
N ALA A 533 -6.05 -20.80 15.28
CA ALA A 533 -6.95 -19.66 15.28
C ALA A 533 -7.34 -19.18 16.69
N ASN A 534 -7.10 -20.00 17.73
CA ASN A 534 -7.34 -19.68 19.13
C ASN A 534 -6.13 -19.00 19.81
N ARG A 535 -5.25 -18.40 19.02
CA ARG A 535 -4.13 -17.54 19.45
C ARG A 535 -2.96 -18.32 20.07
N LEU A 536 -2.93 -19.64 19.95
CA LEU A 536 -1.90 -20.49 20.51
C LEU A 536 -0.83 -20.84 19.48
N VAL A 537 0.39 -20.93 19.95
CA VAL A 537 1.51 -21.57 19.25
C VAL A 537 1.97 -22.74 20.10
N THR A 538 1.88 -23.96 19.57
CA THR A 538 2.27 -25.18 20.28
C THR A 538 3.56 -25.70 19.68
N LEU A 539 4.49 -26.08 20.56
CA LEU A 539 5.78 -26.67 20.19
C LEU A 539 5.79 -28.15 20.50
N TYR A 540 6.02 -28.98 19.49
CA TYR A 540 6.18 -30.45 19.63
C TYR A 540 7.63 -30.85 19.46
N GLY A 541 8.12 -31.73 20.33
CA GLY A 541 9.45 -32.33 20.23
C GLY A 541 9.43 -33.57 19.33
N LEU A 542 10.41 -33.72 18.48
CA LEU A 542 10.54 -34.85 17.57
C LEU A 542 11.53 -35.88 18.12
N PRO A 543 11.37 -37.19 17.84
CA PRO A 543 10.35 -37.80 16.98
C PRO A 543 9.06 -38.23 17.71
N SER A 544 8.91 -37.93 19.00
CA SER A 544 7.78 -38.42 19.83
C SER A 544 6.48 -37.63 19.58
N TYR A 545 6.57 -36.40 19.11
CA TYR A 545 5.46 -35.46 18.98
C TYR A 545 4.78 -35.11 20.31
N GLU A 546 5.52 -35.19 21.39
CA GLU A 546 5.08 -34.71 22.71
C GLU A 546 5.23 -33.17 22.76
N VAL A 547 4.37 -32.50 23.52
CA VAL A 547 4.46 -31.06 23.74
C VAL A 547 5.76 -30.73 24.46
N ALA A 548 6.66 -30.05 23.76
CA ALA A 548 8.01 -29.77 24.24
C ALA A 548 8.05 -28.63 25.28
N SER A 549 7.13 -27.65 25.20
CA SER A 549 7.08 -26.52 26.11
C SER A 549 6.02 -26.74 27.20
N LYS A 550 6.43 -26.60 28.46
CA LYS A 550 5.50 -26.54 29.60
C LYS A 550 4.74 -25.22 29.67
N GLU A 551 5.24 -24.18 29.02
CA GLU A 551 4.65 -22.87 28.96
C GLU A 551 3.71 -22.76 27.76
N VAL A 552 2.56 -22.14 27.98
CA VAL A 552 1.57 -21.89 26.92
C VAL A 552 1.94 -20.60 26.17
N TRP A 553 2.26 -20.71 24.88
CA TRP A 553 2.57 -19.58 24.01
C TRP A 553 1.28 -18.98 23.42
N GLY A 554 0.49 -18.29 24.28
CA GLY A 554 -0.83 -17.75 23.95
C GLY A 554 -0.94 -16.23 24.16
N TYR A 555 0.08 -15.46 23.84
CA TYR A 555 0.14 -14.02 24.10
C TYR A 555 -0.39 -13.14 22.95
N HIS A 556 -0.71 -13.73 21.81
CA HIS A 556 -1.45 -13.05 20.77
C HIS A 556 -2.89 -12.74 21.21
N THR A 557 -3.44 -11.60 20.75
CA THR A 557 -4.83 -11.21 21.08
C THR A 557 -5.83 -11.61 20.02
N ALA A 558 -5.35 -12.08 18.86
CA ALA A 558 -6.15 -12.60 17.76
C ALA A 558 -5.47 -13.81 17.10
N LYS A 559 -6.11 -14.40 16.08
CA LYS A 559 -5.65 -15.53 15.29
C LYS A 559 -4.17 -15.37 14.89
N VAL A 560 -3.35 -16.41 15.11
CA VAL A 560 -1.99 -16.48 14.56
C VAL A 560 -2.10 -16.93 13.09
N ASN A 561 -1.47 -16.23 12.17
CA ASN A 561 -1.57 -16.52 10.74
C ASN A 561 -0.37 -17.29 10.19
N CYS A 562 0.82 -17.06 10.73
CA CYS A 562 2.07 -17.65 10.22
C CYS A 562 3.10 -17.82 11.33
N VAL A 563 4.00 -18.81 11.15
CA VAL A 563 5.14 -19.08 12.02
C VAL A 563 6.39 -19.32 11.18
N ALA A 564 7.55 -18.92 11.71
CA ALA A 564 8.83 -19.13 11.04
C ALA A 564 9.96 -19.32 12.05
N TRP A 565 10.86 -20.26 11.77
CA TRP A 565 12.04 -20.56 12.56
C TRP A 565 13.25 -19.71 12.17
N SER A 566 14.05 -19.34 13.19
CA SER A 566 15.40 -18.84 12.94
C SER A 566 16.30 -19.93 12.32
N PRO A 567 17.32 -19.54 11.53
CA PRO A 567 18.21 -20.51 10.88
C PRO A 567 18.89 -21.49 11.85
N ASP A 568 19.18 -21.05 13.07
CA ASP A 568 19.82 -21.85 14.12
C ASP A 568 18.81 -22.61 15.00
N SER A 569 17.52 -22.55 14.71
CA SER A 569 16.43 -23.19 15.44
C SER A 569 16.27 -22.76 16.91
N THR A 570 16.93 -21.67 17.33
CA THR A 570 16.86 -21.20 18.74
C THR A 570 15.64 -20.30 19.00
N LEU A 571 15.13 -19.65 17.94
CA LEU A 571 14.01 -18.72 18.01
C LEU A 571 12.91 -19.09 17.02
N LEU A 572 11.67 -18.83 17.44
CA LEU A 572 10.48 -18.92 16.59
C LEU A 572 9.82 -17.53 16.52
N ALA A 573 9.43 -17.11 15.34
CA ALA A 573 8.60 -15.91 15.16
C ALA A 573 7.19 -16.29 14.75
N SER A 574 6.18 -15.60 15.30
CA SER A 574 4.76 -15.76 14.97
C SER A 574 4.14 -14.42 14.58
N GLY A 575 3.32 -14.41 13.53
CA GLY A 575 2.59 -13.23 13.05
C GLY A 575 1.09 -13.42 13.11
N SER A 576 0.37 -12.39 13.50
CA SER A 576 -1.03 -12.50 13.85
C SER A 576 -1.92 -11.45 13.16
N LEU A 577 -3.21 -11.71 13.18
CA LEU A 577 -4.28 -10.77 12.85
C LEU A 577 -4.29 -9.55 13.80
N ASP A 578 -3.71 -9.67 15.01
CA ASP A 578 -3.59 -8.59 15.99
C ASP A 578 -2.51 -7.54 15.63
N THR A 579 -1.97 -7.59 14.43
CA THR A 579 -0.96 -6.66 13.89
C THR A 579 0.43 -6.79 14.52
N SER A 580 0.63 -7.76 15.44
CA SER A 580 1.89 -7.93 16.17
C SER A 580 2.70 -9.14 15.68
N ILE A 581 4.01 -9.05 15.88
CA ILE A 581 4.94 -10.19 15.79
C ILE A 581 5.39 -10.54 17.21
N ILE A 582 5.41 -11.83 17.53
CA ILE A 582 6.01 -12.30 18.77
C ILE A 582 7.16 -13.25 18.43
N VAL A 583 8.32 -12.98 19.02
CA VAL A 583 9.51 -13.85 18.94
C VAL A 583 9.63 -14.59 20.25
N TRP A 584 9.78 -15.90 20.14
CA TRP A 584 9.82 -16.85 21.26
C TRP A 584 11.19 -17.49 21.34
N SER A 585 11.73 -17.67 22.54
CA SER A 585 12.96 -18.43 22.76
C SER A 585 12.63 -19.88 23.11
N VAL A 586 13.19 -20.83 22.37
CA VAL A 586 13.01 -22.27 22.63
C VAL A 586 13.72 -22.69 23.93
N GLU A 587 14.94 -22.21 24.16
CA GLU A 587 15.70 -22.50 25.37
C GLU A 587 15.07 -21.89 26.64
N LYS A 588 14.46 -20.71 26.48
CA LYS A 588 13.85 -19.96 27.59
C LYS A 588 12.39 -19.65 27.28
N PRO A 589 11.46 -20.63 27.39
CA PRO A 589 10.07 -20.52 26.96
C PRO A 589 9.30 -19.36 27.60
N ASN A 590 9.75 -18.84 28.74
CA ASN A 590 9.17 -17.66 29.42
C ASN A 590 9.60 -16.34 28.80
N LYS A 591 10.66 -16.33 27.97
CA LYS A 591 11.15 -15.12 27.31
C LYS A 591 10.52 -14.98 25.94
N ARG A 592 10.02 -13.80 25.67
CA ARG A 592 9.42 -13.39 24.39
C ARG A 592 9.67 -11.92 24.12
N LEU A 593 9.75 -11.58 22.86
CA LEU A 593 9.75 -10.19 22.36
C LEU A 593 8.44 -9.94 21.63
N ILE A 594 7.71 -8.88 21.98
CA ILE A 594 6.47 -8.49 21.31
C ILE A 594 6.70 -7.21 20.53
N ILE A 595 6.61 -7.29 19.21
CA ILE A 595 6.65 -6.15 18.29
C ILE A 595 5.22 -5.77 18.01
N LYS A 596 4.70 -4.77 18.74
CA LYS A 596 3.34 -4.25 18.58
C LYS A 596 3.22 -3.38 17.33
N ASN A 597 2.06 -3.41 16.69
CA ASN A 597 1.79 -2.63 15.47
C ASN A 597 2.86 -2.82 14.39
N ALA A 598 3.36 -4.06 14.25
CA ALA A 598 4.34 -4.38 13.22
C ALA A 598 3.80 -4.04 11.82
N HIS A 599 2.52 -4.30 11.58
CA HIS A 599 1.77 -3.81 10.42
C HIS A 599 0.52 -3.07 10.91
N PRO A 600 0.57 -1.73 11.08
CA PRO A 600 -0.52 -0.95 11.65
C PRO A 600 -1.84 -1.17 10.92
N GLN A 601 -2.91 -1.47 11.67
CA GLN A 601 -4.27 -1.72 11.17
C GLN A 601 -4.36 -2.84 10.10
N SER A 602 -3.35 -3.71 10.02
CA SER A 602 -3.26 -4.74 8.99
C SER A 602 -2.74 -6.05 9.56
N GLN A 603 -3.34 -7.16 9.15
CA GLN A 603 -2.85 -8.47 9.56
C GLN A 603 -1.51 -8.81 8.91
N ILE A 604 -0.69 -9.55 9.64
CA ILE A 604 0.53 -10.16 9.12
C ILE A 604 0.14 -11.42 8.36
N THR A 605 0.64 -11.56 7.14
CA THR A 605 0.34 -12.68 6.24
C THR A 605 1.51 -13.61 6.03
N GLY A 606 2.73 -13.15 6.33
CA GLY A 606 3.93 -13.97 6.22
C GLY A 606 5.09 -13.40 7.02
N ILE A 607 5.94 -14.31 7.49
CA ILE A 607 7.19 -14.01 8.22
C ILE A 607 8.29 -14.92 7.68
N ALA A 608 9.51 -14.40 7.58
CA ALA A 608 10.70 -15.18 7.34
C ALA A 608 11.90 -14.59 8.08
N TRP A 609 12.92 -15.39 8.28
CA TRP A 609 14.19 -14.98 8.87
C TRP A 609 15.23 -14.81 7.76
N LEU A 610 15.95 -13.70 7.79
CA LEU A 610 17.10 -13.46 6.89
C LEU A 610 18.38 -14.03 7.50
N ASP A 611 18.56 -13.81 8.79
CA ASP A 611 19.62 -14.38 9.63
C ASP A 611 19.07 -14.64 11.04
N ASN A 612 19.91 -14.95 12.02
CA ASN A 612 19.45 -15.22 13.40
C ASN A 612 18.97 -13.98 14.16
N ASN A 613 19.15 -12.79 13.60
CA ASN A 613 18.82 -11.52 14.24
C ASN A 613 17.83 -10.66 13.45
N THR A 614 17.59 -11.00 12.18
CA THR A 614 16.78 -10.17 11.28
C THR A 614 15.57 -10.92 10.77
N ILE A 615 14.39 -10.39 11.03
CA ILE A 615 13.11 -10.89 10.56
C ILE A 615 12.59 -10.00 9.47
N VAL A 616 12.00 -10.58 8.44
CA VAL A 616 11.16 -9.88 7.47
C VAL A 616 9.72 -10.32 7.65
N SER A 617 8.81 -9.35 7.65
CA SER A 617 7.36 -9.58 7.71
C SER A 617 6.64 -8.91 6.57
N VAL A 618 5.54 -9.49 6.14
CA VAL A 618 4.64 -8.92 5.12
C VAL A 618 3.21 -8.92 5.62
N GLY A 619 2.43 -7.95 5.14
CA GLY A 619 1.07 -7.78 5.59
C GLY A 619 0.09 -7.40 4.47
N GLN A 620 -1.19 -7.33 4.84
CA GLN A 620 -2.24 -6.84 3.94
C GLN A 620 -2.12 -5.34 3.61
N ASP A 621 -1.28 -4.60 4.32
CA ASP A 621 -0.91 -3.21 4.02
C ASP A 621 0.01 -3.08 2.80
N CYS A 622 0.30 -4.18 2.10
CA CYS A 622 1.17 -4.26 0.92
C CYS A 622 2.63 -3.90 1.21
N ASN A 623 3.02 -3.82 2.47
CA ASN A 623 4.39 -3.49 2.91
C ASN A 623 5.17 -4.75 3.29
N SER A 624 6.49 -4.69 3.09
CA SER A 624 7.45 -5.60 3.71
C SER A 624 8.31 -4.81 4.70
N ARG A 625 8.49 -5.33 5.91
CA ARG A 625 9.21 -4.65 6.98
C ARG A 625 10.30 -5.54 7.54
N TYR A 626 11.44 -4.93 7.86
CA TYR A 626 12.62 -5.57 8.42
C TYR A 626 12.76 -5.17 9.88
N TRP A 627 13.06 -6.17 10.74
CA TRP A 627 13.13 -6.02 12.18
C TRP A 627 14.46 -6.56 12.68
N ASP A 628 15.27 -5.70 13.26
CA ASP A 628 16.48 -6.09 13.97
C ASP A 628 16.13 -6.45 15.43
N ILE A 629 16.48 -7.67 15.82
CA ILE A 629 16.22 -8.21 17.16
C ILE A 629 17.51 -8.59 17.89
N ARG A 630 18.68 -8.08 17.47
CA ARG A 630 20.00 -8.39 18.06
C ARG A 630 20.05 -8.24 19.58
N ASN A 631 19.22 -7.41 20.17
CA ASN A 631 19.17 -7.19 21.60
C ASN A 631 18.18 -8.09 22.35
N PHE A 632 17.60 -9.08 21.66
CA PHE A 632 16.75 -10.07 22.32
C PHE A 632 17.64 -11.16 22.94
N PRO A 633 17.59 -11.38 24.29
CA PRO A 633 18.50 -12.27 25.02
C PRO A 633 18.14 -13.76 24.91
#